data_de6968f40b580d8c326875da0cba85af
#
_entry.id   de6968f40b580d8c326875da0cba85af
#
_cell.length_a   1.000
_cell.length_b   1.000
_cell.length_c   1.000
_cell.angle_alpha   90.00
_cell.angle_beta   90.00
_cell.angle_gamma   90.00
#
_symmetry.space_group_name_H-M   'P 1'
#
loop_
_entity.id
_entity.type
_entity.pdbx_description
1 polymer ?
#
loop_
_entity_poly.entity_id
_entity_poly.type
_entity_poly.pdbx_seq_one_letter_code
_entity_poly.pdbx_strand_id
1 'polypeptide(L)'
;MALTTSSQKIAATSATDYTTDNTVAFQALLNKERHVIVDTIINLSAQVKTAFEGQIIEGKETGEIRPIGTAMSIHSMIALKHKRCQLRSLKSTNPLLLQSNVPGDQGGGRQGTVDIQADFCVIEGCTMINQVNAVIAGSIFRAHGSRIINNNFLDCLGVGLEERGDAVSIWGSGTVIAHNYASCKEGTDGRIAFHAEAPVTSNSGRAHFDAQHTIMANNLAYGPFRRHFVMEGITNGTAIGNISLGGATWWGEAYIMCTNVLAENTIKYTRTSADTQGANWAPKRGAICVQNWSYNVSIRSNVVMDEGSVGDGFILDRSSTVKAEHRLTLQLSMLNKGDERNNAFNLVPAEDLHLNNCYAAGFASVIKGTTSDYNTVLLTGCRLRTNGTATGVLIQGGSGGTLSINHSIIDVGSNNFAMNLFNLAKIHITSTGYAAAKFALGLQNIGEKFVMSNCYNLNSDVPLSLRYTRTSTTGGAPIVTSEGDVPEIEWLFNQNDGITCGFVYSQAQLKSLTSTVNTFGKAMGKIVLGYTADKKLRYYYAMGPAANSPWVSFDNAETVTPA
;
A
#
# COMPACT_ATOMS: atom_id res chain seq x y z
N MET A 1 33.94 26.06 29.02
CA MET A 1 33.55 27.37 28.46
C MET A 1 32.28 27.77 29.17
N ALA A 2 32.29 28.84 29.94
CA ALA A 2 31.09 29.38 30.59
C ALA A 2 30.17 29.98 29.53
N LEU A 3 28.96 29.47 29.43
CA LEU A 3 27.89 30.03 28.60
C LEU A 3 27.47 31.37 29.26
N THR A 4 27.94 32.49 28.72
CA THR A 4 27.42 33.80 29.09
C THR A 4 26.04 33.96 28.47
N THR A 5 24.99 33.90 29.29
CA THR A 5 23.62 34.23 28.87
C THR A 5 23.54 35.73 28.63
N SER A 6 23.39 36.16 27.39
CA SER A 6 23.15 37.55 27.06
C SER A 6 21.72 37.93 27.46
N SER A 7 21.61 39.04 28.20
CA SER A 7 20.36 39.58 28.72
C SER A 7 19.65 40.56 27.78
N GLN A 8 19.88 40.51 26.49
CA GLN A 8 19.08 41.34 25.57
C GLN A 8 17.67 40.74 25.47
N LYS A 9 16.72 41.42 26.12
CA LYS A 9 15.29 41.05 26.05
C LYS A 9 14.64 41.81 24.90
N ILE A 10 13.92 41.06 24.07
CA ILE A 10 12.91 41.65 23.18
C ILE A 10 11.73 42.06 24.06
N ALA A 11 11.14 43.23 23.80
CA ALA A 11 9.96 43.67 24.53
C ALA A 11 8.85 42.61 24.45
N ALA A 12 8.26 42.30 25.61
CA ALA A 12 7.19 41.29 25.68
C ALA A 12 5.98 41.78 24.88
N THR A 13 5.52 40.93 23.96
CA THR A 13 4.28 41.16 23.21
C THR A 13 3.12 40.51 23.97
N SER A 14 1.98 41.22 24.07
CA SER A 14 0.81 40.63 24.73
C SER A 14 0.21 39.48 23.93
N ALA A 15 -0.52 38.61 24.61
CA ALA A 15 -1.15 37.42 23.97
C ALA A 15 -2.14 37.78 22.85
N THR A 16 -2.72 38.99 22.91
CA THR A 16 -3.72 39.50 21.95
C THR A 16 -3.15 40.51 20.96
N ASP A 17 -1.85 40.85 21.07
CA ASP A 17 -1.19 41.79 20.16
C ASP A 17 -0.66 41.05 18.91
N TYR A 18 -1.24 41.33 17.76
CA TYR A 18 -0.83 40.87 16.45
C TYR A 18 -0.32 41.97 15.55
N THR A 19 0.00 43.13 16.12
CA THR A 19 0.46 44.34 15.40
C THR A 19 1.91 44.66 15.64
N THR A 20 2.44 44.40 16.83
CA THR A 20 3.85 44.61 17.15
C THR A 20 4.73 43.64 16.37
N ASP A 21 5.61 44.18 15.51
CA ASP A 21 6.54 43.36 14.71
C ASP A 21 7.92 43.29 15.37
N ASN A 22 8.33 42.10 15.73
CA ASN A 22 9.62 41.85 16.36
C ASN A 22 10.69 41.36 15.38
N THR A 23 10.42 41.28 14.08
CA THR A 23 11.30 40.67 13.07
C THR A 23 12.72 41.22 13.10
N VAL A 24 12.86 42.55 13.05
CA VAL A 24 14.17 43.21 13.02
C VAL A 24 14.95 42.97 14.32
N ALA A 25 14.26 43.09 15.46
CA ALA A 25 14.88 42.91 16.78
C ALA A 25 15.33 41.43 16.97
N PHE A 26 14.49 40.47 16.55
CA PHE A 26 14.82 39.06 16.67
C PHE A 26 15.95 38.65 15.71
N GLN A 27 15.97 39.19 14.48
CA GLN A 27 17.08 38.97 13.55
C GLN A 27 18.40 39.57 14.08
N ALA A 28 18.35 40.73 14.70
CA ALA A 28 19.54 41.36 15.31
C ALA A 28 20.10 40.49 16.45
N LEU A 29 19.23 39.90 17.26
CA LEU A 29 19.62 38.95 18.31
C LEU A 29 20.25 37.67 17.73
N LEU A 30 19.65 37.08 16.68
CA LEU A 30 20.21 35.92 15.97
C LEU A 30 21.58 36.23 15.35
N ASN A 31 21.81 37.44 14.87
CA ASN A 31 23.10 37.86 14.29
C ASN A 31 24.21 37.99 15.33
N LYS A 32 23.86 38.10 16.62
CA LYS A 32 24.80 38.34 17.71
C LYS A 32 25.06 37.11 18.57
N GLU A 33 24.02 36.33 18.86
CA GLU A 33 24.07 35.32 19.90
C GLU A 33 24.03 33.92 19.28
N ARG A 34 24.88 32.99 19.77
CA ARG A 34 24.89 31.60 19.37
C ARG A 34 23.78 30.76 20.02
N HIS A 35 23.29 31.20 21.17
CA HIS A 35 22.17 30.58 21.88
C HIS A 35 21.16 31.67 22.22
N VAL A 36 20.00 31.59 21.57
CA VAL A 36 18.88 32.52 21.72
C VAL A 36 17.77 31.83 22.49
N ILE A 37 17.37 32.41 23.62
CA ILE A 37 16.27 31.93 24.43
C ILE A 37 15.03 32.78 24.10
N VAL A 38 13.95 32.09 23.74
CA VAL A 38 12.63 32.69 23.50
C VAL A 38 11.78 32.44 24.75
N ASP A 39 11.64 33.46 25.60
CA ASP A 39 10.87 33.42 26.85
C ASP A 39 9.63 34.32 26.83
N THR A 40 9.30 34.89 25.69
CA THR A 40 8.15 35.78 25.47
C THR A 40 7.53 35.52 24.09
N ILE A 41 6.40 36.16 23.80
CA ILE A 41 5.76 36.11 22.49
C ILE A 41 6.52 37.04 21.53
N ILE A 42 6.86 36.46 20.36
CA ILE A 42 7.56 37.12 19.27
C ILE A 42 6.71 37.04 18.01
N ASN A 43 6.28 38.18 17.51
CA ASN A 43 5.56 38.23 16.23
C ASN A 43 6.52 38.52 15.09
N LEU A 44 6.43 37.78 14.01
CA LEU A 44 7.29 37.91 12.83
C LEU A 44 6.47 38.24 11.59
N SER A 45 6.79 39.38 10.95
CA SER A 45 6.22 39.77 9.64
C SER A 45 7.05 39.26 8.46
N ALA A 46 8.29 38.79 8.70
CA ALA A 46 9.18 38.25 7.70
C ALA A 46 10.04 37.10 8.27
N GLN A 47 10.60 36.29 7.38
CA GLN A 47 11.51 35.21 7.75
C GLN A 47 12.77 35.71 8.42
N VAL A 48 13.11 35.17 9.58
CA VAL A 48 14.41 35.31 10.23
C VAL A 48 15.33 34.13 9.93
N LYS A 49 16.65 34.34 10.05
CA LYS A 49 17.67 33.39 9.61
C LYS A 49 18.72 33.20 10.68
N THR A 50 19.13 31.95 10.90
CA THR A 50 20.33 31.67 11.72
C THR A 50 21.57 32.32 11.10
N ALA A 51 22.50 32.78 11.95
CA ALA A 51 23.72 33.46 11.53
C ALA A 51 25.00 32.66 11.77
N PHE A 52 24.93 31.60 12.58
CA PHE A 52 26.10 30.81 12.99
C PHE A 52 25.87 29.32 12.82
N GLU A 53 26.92 28.59 12.48
CA GLU A 53 26.92 27.15 12.59
C GLU A 53 26.71 26.69 14.05
N GLY A 54 25.84 25.70 14.26
CA GLY A 54 25.51 25.20 15.61
C GLY A 54 24.67 26.15 16.45
N GLN A 55 24.07 27.17 15.86
CA GLN A 55 23.21 28.12 16.59
C GLN A 55 21.97 27.41 17.15
N ILE A 56 21.62 27.76 18.40
CA ILE A 56 20.47 27.18 19.11
C ILE A 56 19.42 28.27 19.32
N ILE A 57 18.17 27.94 18.96
CA ILE A 57 16.98 28.72 19.33
C ILE A 57 16.16 27.86 20.27
N GLU A 58 16.00 28.27 21.51
CA GLU A 58 15.33 27.48 22.55
C GLU A 58 14.13 28.24 23.13
N GLY A 59 12.96 27.58 23.11
CA GLY A 59 11.76 28.11 23.77
C GLY A 59 11.74 27.81 25.26
N LYS A 60 11.19 28.74 26.06
CA LYS A 60 10.78 28.50 27.44
C LYS A 60 9.26 28.46 27.53
N GLU A 61 8.70 28.15 28.70
CA GLU A 61 7.25 27.93 28.90
C GLU A 61 6.36 29.05 28.31
N THR A 62 6.77 30.29 28.41
CA THR A 62 6.03 31.47 27.90
C THR A 62 6.47 31.89 26.51
N GLY A 63 7.52 31.26 25.97
CA GLY A 63 8.11 31.60 24.67
C GLY A 63 7.29 31.09 23.50
N GLU A 64 6.89 31.99 22.61
CA GLU A 64 6.09 31.64 21.44
C GLU A 64 6.47 32.49 20.24
N ILE A 65 6.53 31.92 19.06
CA ILE A 65 6.71 32.62 17.79
C ILE A 65 5.43 32.55 16.97
N ARG A 66 5.00 33.70 16.42
CA ARG A 66 3.77 33.85 15.63
C ARG A 66 4.02 34.56 14.32
N PRO A 67 3.43 34.12 13.21
CA PRO A 67 3.41 34.88 11.98
C PRO A 67 2.37 36.01 12.07
N ILE A 68 2.74 37.22 11.60
CA ILE A 68 1.83 38.35 11.45
C ILE A 68 1.94 38.92 10.02
N GLY A 69 0.83 39.48 9.54
CA GLY A 69 0.78 40.11 8.23
C GLY A 69 0.84 39.14 7.03
N THR A 70 0.47 39.69 5.88
CA THR A 70 0.33 38.91 4.64
C THR A 70 1.65 38.44 4.01
N ALA A 71 2.77 39.14 4.31
CA ALA A 71 4.09 38.77 3.81
C ALA A 71 4.56 37.39 4.33
N MET A 72 4.13 36.98 5.52
CA MET A 72 4.44 35.68 6.09
C MET A 72 3.66 34.52 5.42
N SER A 73 2.72 34.81 4.55
CA SER A 73 2.05 33.80 3.77
C SER A 73 2.96 33.08 2.75
N ILE A 74 4.18 33.57 2.55
CA ILE A 74 5.08 33.11 1.48
C ILE A 74 6.29 32.30 2.01
N HIS A 75 6.70 32.51 3.28
CA HIS A 75 7.92 31.91 3.84
C HIS A 75 7.67 31.28 5.21
N SER A 76 8.49 30.31 5.56
CA SER A 76 8.60 29.84 6.93
C SER A 76 9.17 30.94 7.83
N MET A 77 8.76 30.96 9.10
CA MET A 77 9.18 32.00 10.06
C MET A 77 10.68 31.99 10.33
N ILE A 78 11.28 30.80 10.42
CA ILE A 78 12.68 30.58 10.74
C ILE A 78 13.37 29.80 9.62
N ALA A 79 14.48 30.27 9.08
CA ALA A 79 15.36 29.53 8.20
C ALA A 79 16.64 29.09 8.93
N LEU A 80 16.90 27.79 9.01
CA LEU A 80 18.14 27.24 9.52
C LEU A 80 19.17 27.16 8.38
N LYS A 81 19.94 28.26 8.21
CA LYS A 81 20.87 28.42 7.08
C LYS A 81 22.26 27.82 7.28
N HIS A 82 22.60 27.48 8.51
CA HIS A 82 23.92 26.98 8.86
C HIS A 82 23.83 25.57 9.41
N LYS A 83 24.87 24.77 9.20
CA LYS A 83 24.96 23.39 9.68
C LYS A 83 24.80 23.30 11.20
N ARG A 84 24.23 22.19 11.67
CA ARG A 84 24.06 21.87 13.08
C ARG A 84 23.22 22.85 13.89
N CYS A 85 22.47 23.73 13.23
CA CYS A 85 21.52 24.59 13.93
C CYS A 85 20.42 23.76 14.61
N GLN A 86 19.91 24.28 15.72
CA GLN A 86 18.94 23.56 16.53
C GLN A 86 17.78 24.46 16.91
N LEU A 87 16.58 23.90 16.81
CA LEU A 87 15.37 24.49 17.35
C LEU A 87 14.86 23.56 18.45
N ARG A 88 14.78 24.05 19.68
CA ARG A 88 14.44 23.23 20.84
C ARG A 88 13.29 23.82 21.64
N SER A 89 12.35 22.96 22.05
CA SER A 89 11.27 23.28 22.98
C SER A 89 10.48 24.53 22.61
N LEU A 90 10.49 24.94 21.36
CA LEU A 90 9.85 26.17 20.90
C LEU A 90 8.37 25.93 20.63
N LYS A 91 7.53 26.84 21.15
CA LYS A 91 6.14 26.95 20.73
C LYS A 91 6.02 27.89 19.53
N SER A 92 5.25 27.47 18.54
CA SER A 92 4.89 28.30 17.38
C SER A 92 3.41 28.13 17.09
N THR A 93 2.70 29.24 16.95
CA THR A 93 1.26 29.25 16.68
C THR A 93 0.96 30.19 15.52
N ASN A 94 0.06 29.75 14.62
CA ASN A 94 -0.51 30.60 13.57
C ASN A 94 -1.96 31.00 13.95
N PRO A 95 -2.17 31.94 14.84
CA PRO A 95 -3.49 32.26 15.40
C PRO A 95 -4.43 32.92 14.38
N LEU A 96 -3.88 33.55 13.36
CA LEU A 96 -4.64 34.21 12.29
C LEU A 96 -4.98 33.24 11.15
N LEU A 97 -4.59 31.99 11.26
CA LEU A 97 -4.78 30.96 10.23
C LEU A 97 -4.30 31.42 8.84
N LEU A 98 -3.19 32.16 8.82
CA LEU A 98 -2.59 32.66 7.58
C LEU A 98 -2.26 31.50 6.65
N GLN A 99 -2.67 31.62 5.41
CA GLN A 99 -2.45 30.61 4.38
C GLN A 99 -1.74 31.24 3.18
N SER A 100 -0.78 30.51 2.63
CA SER A 100 -0.11 30.94 1.41
C SER A 100 -0.99 30.69 0.19
N ASN A 101 -1.08 31.68 -0.68
CA ASN A 101 -1.74 31.56 -1.99
C ASN A 101 -0.76 31.20 -3.12
N VAL A 102 0.52 31.00 -2.81
CA VAL A 102 1.55 30.68 -3.82
C VAL A 102 1.68 29.17 -3.97
N PRO A 103 1.68 28.61 -5.20
CA PRO A 103 1.94 27.19 -5.46
C PRO A 103 3.28 26.73 -4.88
N GLY A 104 3.30 25.58 -4.22
CA GLY A 104 4.38 25.16 -3.32
C GLY A 104 5.64 24.58 -3.97
N ASP A 105 5.63 24.28 -5.25
CA ASP A 105 6.71 23.56 -5.94
C ASP A 105 7.84 24.45 -6.50
N GLN A 106 7.68 25.76 -6.45
CA GLN A 106 8.63 26.71 -7.05
C GLN A 106 9.59 27.35 -6.05
N GLY A 107 10.09 26.58 -5.12
CA GLY A 107 11.33 26.93 -4.42
C GLY A 107 11.22 28.05 -3.40
N GLY A 108 10.12 28.25 -2.68
CA GLY A 108 10.12 29.21 -1.59
C GLY A 108 8.79 29.68 -1.01
N GLY A 109 7.68 29.28 -1.56
CA GLY A 109 6.37 29.77 -1.16
C GLY A 109 5.66 28.93 -0.09
N ARG A 110 6.36 28.46 0.94
CA ARG A 110 5.76 27.56 1.93
C ARG A 110 5.68 28.23 3.29
N GLN A 111 4.49 28.61 3.69
CA GLN A 111 4.25 29.10 5.04
C GLN A 111 4.44 27.96 6.05
N GLY A 112 5.18 28.22 7.12
CA GLY A 112 5.41 27.26 8.18
C GLY A 112 6.25 27.82 9.31
N THR A 113 6.64 26.97 10.23
CA THR A 113 7.52 27.37 11.32
C THR A 113 8.98 27.39 10.88
N VAL A 114 9.47 26.30 10.29
CA VAL A 114 10.89 26.10 10.03
C VAL A 114 11.15 25.68 8.60
N ASP A 115 12.14 26.31 7.97
CA ASP A 115 12.78 25.89 6.73
C ASP A 115 14.23 25.47 7.01
N ILE A 116 14.55 24.21 6.86
CA ILE A 116 15.89 23.66 7.05
C ILE A 116 16.65 23.79 5.73
N GLN A 117 17.65 24.66 5.69
CA GLN A 117 18.44 24.97 4.51
C GLN A 117 19.91 24.48 4.61
N ALA A 118 20.24 23.68 5.63
CA ALA A 118 21.59 23.18 5.86
C ALA A 118 21.57 21.80 6.56
N ASP A 119 22.70 21.11 6.50
CA ASP A 119 22.86 19.74 7.03
C ASP A 119 22.90 19.69 8.56
N PHE A 120 22.55 18.53 9.10
CA PHE A 120 22.68 18.15 10.50
C PHE A 120 21.89 19.02 11.47
N CYS A 121 20.84 19.67 11.00
CA CYS A 121 19.97 20.47 11.85
C CYS A 121 19.05 19.59 12.71
N VAL A 122 18.65 20.10 13.87
CA VAL A 122 17.80 19.38 14.83
C VAL A 122 16.58 20.24 15.18
N ILE A 123 15.41 19.64 15.09
CA ILE A 123 14.13 20.18 15.57
C ILE A 123 13.64 19.22 16.65
N GLU A 124 13.62 19.67 17.89
CA GLU A 124 13.38 18.79 19.04
C GLU A 124 12.44 19.41 20.08
N GLY A 125 11.46 18.65 20.53
CA GLY A 125 10.57 19.03 21.63
C GLY A 125 9.68 20.24 21.35
N CYS A 126 9.50 20.62 20.10
CA CYS A 126 8.72 21.79 19.70
C CYS A 126 7.22 21.47 19.61
N THR A 127 6.41 22.53 19.82
CA THR A 127 4.96 22.48 19.59
C THR A 127 4.57 23.51 18.55
N MET A 128 4.05 23.06 17.42
CA MET A 128 3.69 23.90 16.28
C MET A 128 2.19 23.77 15.98
N ILE A 129 1.44 24.87 16.07
CA ILE A 129 -0.03 24.86 16.05
C ILE A 129 -0.56 25.66 14.87
N ASN A 130 -1.55 25.11 14.15
CA ASN A 130 -2.21 25.74 13.00
C ASN A 130 -1.23 26.11 11.87
N GLN A 131 -0.18 25.33 11.66
CA GLN A 131 0.77 25.59 10.57
C GLN A 131 0.31 24.93 9.28
N VAL A 132 0.53 25.58 8.14
CA VAL A 132 0.29 24.96 6.82
C VAL A 132 1.38 23.94 6.51
N ASN A 133 2.65 24.30 6.77
CA ASN A 133 3.78 23.39 6.69
C ASN A 133 4.66 23.64 7.91
N ALA A 134 4.66 22.74 8.88
CA ALA A 134 5.33 23.04 10.13
C ALA A 134 6.86 22.99 10.00
N VAL A 135 7.42 21.93 9.42
CA VAL A 135 8.85 21.74 9.17
C VAL A 135 9.08 21.34 7.72
N ILE A 136 9.89 22.10 7.02
CA ILE A 136 10.26 21.81 5.64
C ILE A 136 11.78 21.79 5.51
N ALA A 137 12.30 20.86 4.70
CA ALA A 137 13.59 21.02 4.06
C ALA A 137 13.32 21.03 2.55
N GLY A 138 13.51 22.18 1.93
CA GLY A 138 13.04 22.41 0.59
C GLY A 138 13.84 21.75 -0.52
N SER A 139 13.27 21.75 -1.70
CA SER A 139 13.81 21.16 -2.93
C SER A 139 15.14 21.77 -3.42
N ILE A 140 15.48 22.98 -2.96
CA ILE A 140 16.70 23.69 -3.36
C ILE A 140 17.85 23.39 -2.38
N PHE A 141 17.53 23.21 -1.09
CA PHE A 141 18.52 22.97 -0.05
C PHE A 141 18.28 21.59 0.56
N ARG A 142 19.13 20.64 0.25
CA ARG A 142 19.09 19.31 0.86
C ARG A 142 19.53 19.42 2.32
N ALA A 143 18.79 18.81 3.22
CA ALA A 143 19.06 18.84 4.66
C ALA A 143 19.56 17.48 5.14
N HIS A 144 20.77 17.08 4.71
CA HIS A 144 21.36 15.80 5.09
C HIS A 144 21.56 15.69 6.61
N GLY A 145 21.34 14.51 7.16
CA GLY A 145 21.56 14.21 8.58
C GLY A 145 20.67 14.97 9.55
N SER A 146 19.60 15.60 9.09
CA SER A 146 18.69 16.36 9.94
C SER A 146 17.81 15.46 10.78
N ARG A 147 17.43 15.90 11.98
CA ARG A 147 16.64 15.16 12.96
C ARG A 147 15.44 15.97 13.41
N ILE A 148 14.26 15.41 13.22
CA ILE A 148 12.97 15.95 13.66
C ILE A 148 12.40 14.98 14.68
N ILE A 149 12.53 15.31 15.97
CA ILE A 149 12.28 14.36 17.04
C ILE A 149 11.47 14.95 18.20
N ASN A 150 10.56 14.17 18.76
CA ASN A 150 9.77 14.53 19.94
C ASN A 150 8.94 15.81 19.78
N ASN A 151 8.41 16.09 18.58
CA ASN A 151 7.62 17.32 18.33
C ASN A 151 6.13 17.02 18.30
N ASN A 152 5.33 18.06 18.58
CA ASN A 152 3.89 18.08 18.42
C ASN A 152 3.49 19.07 17.32
N PHE A 153 2.91 18.56 16.25
CA PHE A 153 2.35 19.32 15.14
C PHE A 153 0.83 19.28 15.25
N LEU A 154 0.23 20.31 15.86
CA LEU A 154 -1.18 20.32 16.24
C LEU A 154 -2.01 21.12 15.25
N ASP A 155 -3.14 20.56 14.86
CA ASP A 155 -4.11 21.23 13.99
C ASP A 155 -3.48 21.77 12.70
N CYS A 156 -2.66 20.97 12.04
CA CYS A 156 -2.06 21.34 10.75
C CYS A 156 -3.14 21.75 9.76
N LEU A 157 -2.90 22.86 9.04
CA LEU A 157 -3.89 23.42 8.13
C LEU A 157 -3.75 22.81 6.73
N GLY A 158 -4.81 22.20 6.25
CA GLY A 158 -4.95 21.88 4.84
C GLY A 158 -5.48 23.07 4.04
N VAL A 159 -4.91 23.29 2.87
CA VAL A 159 -5.29 24.43 2.00
C VAL A 159 -5.93 23.99 0.67
N GLY A 160 -6.29 22.71 0.56
CA GLY A 160 -6.96 22.16 -0.62
C GLY A 160 -6.11 22.11 -1.89
N LEU A 161 -4.85 22.54 -1.84
CA LEU A 161 -3.90 22.49 -2.96
C LEU A 161 -2.90 21.35 -2.76
N GLU A 162 -2.50 20.69 -3.83
CA GLU A 162 -1.74 19.43 -3.79
C GLU A 162 -0.40 19.54 -3.07
N GLU A 163 0.24 20.69 -3.12
CA GLU A 163 1.61 20.87 -2.66
C GLU A 163 1.74 21.49 -1.26
N ARG A 164 0.67 21.55 -0.46
CA ARG A 164 0.65 22.23 0.83
C ARG A 164 -0.13 21.48 1.89
N GLY A 165 0.25 21.72 3.16
CA GLY A 165 -0.40 21.12 4.30
C GLY A 165 0.36 19.95 4.89
N ASP A 166 1.70 19.98 4.83
CA ASP A 166 2.56 18.96 5.45
C ASP A 166 2.89 19.36 6.89
N ALA A 167 2.81 18.40 7.82
CA ALA A 167 3.40 18.66 9.13
C ALA A 167 4.94 18.61 9.02
N VAL A 168 5.50 17.60 8.37
CA VAL A 168 6.93 17.47 8.11
C VAL A 168 7.16 17.03 6.67
N SER A 169 8.03 17.75 5.94
CA SER A 169 8.51 17.35 4.60
C SER A 169 10.00 17.60 4.49
N ILE A 170 10.80 16.53 4.42
CA ILE A 170 12.26 16.60 4.45
C ILE A 170 12.87 15.95 3.23
N TRP A 171 13.73 16.70 2.54
CA TRP A 171 14.56 16.25 1.42
C TRP A 171 16.01 16.12 1.87
N GLY A 172 16.52 14.90 1.95
CA GLY A 172 17.91 14.67 2.34
C GLY A 172 18.23 13.25 2.78
N SER A 173 19.52 12.89 2.77
CA SER A 173 20.02 11.59 3.24
C SER A 173 20.30 11.60 4.74
N GLY A 174 20.22 10.44 5.38
CA GLY A 174 20.52 10.29 6.81
C GLY A 174 19.52 10.99 7.73
N THR A 175 18.33 11.29 7.25
CA THR A 175 17.29 12.00 7.99
C THR A 175 16.60 11.09 8.99
N VAL A 176 16.30 11.64 10.18
CA VAL A 176 15.53 10.95 11.23
C VAL A 176 14.28 11.75 11.55
N ILE A 177 13.10 11.13 11.36
CA ILE A 177 11.80 11.66 11.76
C ILE A 177 11.24 10.69 12.80
N ALA A 178 11.29 11.03 14.09
CA ALA A 178 10.96 10.06 15.12
C ALA A 178 10.24 10.66 16.34
N HIS A 179 9.35 9.86 16.94
CA HIS A 179 8.62 10.22 18.15
C HIS A 179 7.82 11.51 18.06
N ASN A 180 7.30 11.83 16.88
CA ASN A 180 6.50 13.02 16.67
C ASN A 180 5.01 12.68 16.66
N TYR A 181 4.20 13.64 17.04
CA TYR A 181 2.76 13.63 16.87
C TYR A 181 2.34 14.66 15.83
N ALA A 182 1.44 14.31 14.93
CA ALA A 182 0.83 15.23 13.98
C ALA A 182 -0.68 15.05 13.94
N SER A 183 -1.44 16.13 14.09
CA SER A 183 -2.87 16.17 13.83
C SER A 183 -3.22 17.17 12.74
N CYS A 184 -4.20 16.83 11.90
CA CYS A 184 -4.77 17.75 10.95
C CYS A 184 -6.00 18.44 11.56
N LYS A 185 -6.17 19.73 11.29
CA LYS A 185 -7.33 20.51 11.77
C LYS A 185 -8.61 19.95 11.15
N GLU A 186 -9.61 19.75 11.99
CA GLU A 186 -10.94 19.33 11.54
C GLU A 186 -11.51 20.32 10.51
N GLY A 187 -12.16 19.80 9.48
CA GLY A 187 -12.73 20.60 8.38
C GLY A 187 -11.68 21.11 7.37
N THR A 188 -10.40 20.74 7.53
CA THR A 188 -9.35 21.00 6.53
C THR A 188 -8.83 19.68 5.95
N ASP A 189 -8.03 19.75 4.90
CA ASP A 189 -7.45 18.60 4.20
C ASP A 189 -5.93 18.77 4.11
N GLY A 190 -5.23 18.26 5.12
CA GLY A 190 -3.77 18.27 5.13
C GLY A 190 -3.19 17.38 4.03
N ARG A 191 -2.01 17.72 3.50
CA ARG A 191 -1.39 16.92 2.45
C ARG A 191 -0.72 15.67 3.00
N ILE A 192 0.30 15.83 3.83
CA ILE A 192 1.08 14.71 4.39
C ILE A 192 1.44 15.01 5.85
N ALA A 193 1.25 14.03 6.74
CA ALA A 193 1.71 14.20 8.11
C ALA A 193 3.25 14.12 8.19
N PHE A 194 3.84 13.04 7.69
CA PHE A 194 5.30 12.84 7.71
C PHE A 194 5.80 12.38 6.35
N HIS A 195 6.62 13.20 5.73
CA HIS A 195 7.16 12.99 4.39
C HIS A 195 8.69 13.04 4.39
N ALA A 196 9.30 11.95 3.95
CA ALA A 196 10.71 11.90 3.59
C ALA A 196 10.82 11.73 2.07
N GLU A 197 11.52 12.64 1.41
CA GLU A 197 11.55 12.72 -0.04
C GLU A 197 12.97 12.91 -0.56
N ALA A 198 13.24 12.40 -1.75
CA ALA A 198 14.42 12.71 -2.55
C ALA A 198 14.02 13.34 -3.88
N PRO A 199 14.81 14.27 -4.42
CA PRO A 199 14.54 14.83 -5.73
C PRO A 199 14.62 13.73 -6.79
N VAL A 200 13.56 13.60 -7.59
CA VAL A 200 13.52 12.73 -8.77
C VAL A 200 14.15 13.49 -9.92
N THR A 201 15.33 13.06 -10.36
CA THR A 201 16.09 13.79 -11.39
C THR A 201 15.68 13.48 -12.83
N SER A 202 14.86 12.47 -13.10
CA SER A 202 14.30 12.24 -14.44
C SER A 202 13.09 11.32 -14.46
N ASN A 203 12.17 11.59 -15.38
CA ASN A 203 11.02 10.73 -15.69
C ASN A 203 11.36 9.53 -16.60
N SER A 204 12.61 9.34 -17.00
CA SER A 204 12.99 8.42 -18.08
C SER A 204 14.00 7.34 -17.70
N GLY A 205 14.00 6.85 -16.48
CA GLY A 205 14.88 5.77 -16.08
C GLY A 205 14.92 5.59 -14.57
N ARG A 206 15.63 4.59 -14.08
CA ARG A 206 15.88 4.43 -12.64
C ARG A 206 16.47 5.74 -12.14
N ALA A 207 15.65 6.53 -11.44
CA ALA A 207 16.12 7.76 -10.85
C ALA A 207 17.24 7.40 -9.86
N HIS A 208 18.37 8.08 -9.95
CA HIS A 208 19.39 7.99 -8.91
C HIS A 208 18.86 8.74 -7.70
N PHE A 209 18.43 7.99 -6.70
CA PHE A 209 17.92 8.56 -5.46
C PHE A 209 19.08 9.01 -4.60
N ASP A 210 19.15 10.29 -4.33
CA ASP A 210 20.19 10.87 -3.50
C ASP A 210 19.90 10.74 -1.99
N ALA A 211 18.67 10.46 -1.59
CA ALA A 211 18.32 10.28 -0.19
C ALA A 211 18.52 8.83 0.25
N GLN A 212 19.51 8.62 1.11
CA GLN A 212 19.88 7.32 1.65
C GLN A 212 19.75 7.31 3.18
N HIS A 213 19.49 6.13 3.75
CA HIS A 213 19.49 5.90 5.19
C HIS A 213 18.50 6.79 5.97
N THR A 214 17.27 6.91 5.48
CA THR A 214 16.21 7.65 6.16
C THR A 214 15.49 6.76 7.17
N ILE A 215 15.25 7.31 8.37
CA ILE A 215 14.51 6.64 9.44
C ILE A 215 13.27 7.45 9.76
N MET A 216 12.10 6.79 9.70
CA MET A 216 10.81 7.31 10.15
C MET A 216 10.27 6.36 11.21
N ALA A 217 10.33 6.75 12.52
CA ALA A 217 10.08 5.81 13.59
C ALA A 217 9.20 6.36 14.70
N ASN A 218 8.26 5.53 15.19
CA ASN A 218 7.43 5.83 16.35
C ASN A 218 6.68 7.17 16.27
N ASN A 219 6.23 7.55 15.09
CA ASN A 219 5.43 8.73 14.89
C ASN A 219 3.94 8.39 14.93
N LEU A 220 3.13 9.32 15.42
CA LEU A 220 1.67 9.21 15.43
C LEU A 220 1.06 10.28 14.53
N ALA A 221 0.31 9.88 13.52
CA ALA A 221 -0.46 10.76 12.65
C ALA A 221 -1.95 10.57 12.87
N TYR A 222 -2.69 11.67 12.99
CA TYR A 222 -4.12 11.68 13.26
C TYR A 222 -4.88 12.69 12.39
N GLY A 223 -6.07 12.30 11.95
CA GLY A 223 -7.01 13.20 11.27
C GLY A 223 -6.83 13.25 9.75
N PRO A 224 -7.50 14.19 9.06
CA PRO A 224 -7.75 14.15 7.63
C PRO A 224 -6.56 14.63 6.78
N PHE A 225 -5.36 14.15 7.04
CA PHE A 225 -4.30 14.24 6.02
C PHE A 225 -4.63 13.33 4.84
N ARG A 226 -4.25 13.72 3.64
CA ARG A 226 -4.33 12.82 2.48
C ARG A 226 -3.47 11.58 2.67
N ARG A 227 -2.27 11.77 3.22
CA ARG A 227 -1.30 10.70 3.49
C ARG A 227 -0.71 10.89 4.88
N HIS A 228 -0.55 9.81 5.63
CA HIS A 228 0.06 9.94 6.95
C HIS A 228 1.58 9.76 6.90
N PHE A 229 2.08 8.66 6.33
CA PHE A 229 3.51 8.37 6.25
C PHE A 229 3.91 8.14 4.79
N VAL A 230 4.88 8.91 4.31
CA VAL A 230 5.34 8.79 2.92
C VAL A 230 6.86 8.75 2.88
N MET A 231 7.39 7.74 2.21
CA MET A 231 8.77 7.73 1.72
C MET A 231 8.74 7.78 0.19
N GLU A 232 9.40 8.78 -0.39
CA GLU A 232 9.44 8.98 -1.83
C GLU A 232 10.89 9.12 -2.31
N GLY A 233 11.32 8.25 -3.24
CA GLY A 233 12.68 8.26 -3.75
C GLY A 233 13.75 7.85 -2.72
N ILE A 234 13.41 7.09 -1.71
CA ILE A 234 14.32 6.71 -0.62
C ILE A 234 15.03 5.40 -0.92
N THR A 235 16.34 5.39 -0.69
CA THR A 235 17.17 4.16 -0.71
C THR A 235 17.65 3.82 0.71
N ASN A 236 17.56 2.55 1.10
CA ASN A 236 17.89 2.07 2.43
C ASN A 236 17.08 2.76 3.54
N GLY A 237 15.77 2.82 3.37
CA GLY A 237 14.85 3.45 4.31
C GLY A 237 14.33 2.49 5.38
N THR A 238 13.95 3.05 6.53
CA THR A 238 13.28 2.31 7.61
C THR A 238 12.08 3.10 8.12
N ALA A 239 10.88 2.49 8.12
CA ALA A 239 9.64 3.06 8.63
C ALA A 239 9.04 2.11 9.68
N ILE A 240 9.31 2.32 10.97
CA ILE A 240 8.98 1.35 12.03
C ILE A 240 8.20 1.99 13.17
N GLY A 241 7.19 1.28 13.66
CA GLY A 241 6.43 1.67 14.85
C GLY A 241 5.56 2.92 14.65
N ASN A 242 5.35 3.35 13.42
CA ASN A 242 4.47 4.48 13.15
C ASN A 242 3.01 4.06 13.24
N ILE A 243 2.16 4.96 13.72
CA ILE A 243 0.74 4.71 13.93
C ILE A 243 -0.07 5.74 13.13
N SER A 244 -0.86 5.25 12.19
CA SER A 244 -1.82 6.03 11.42
C SER A 244 -3.22 5.85 12.04
N LEU A 245 -3.84 6.93 12.50
CA LEU A 245 -5.16 6.91 13.12
C LEU A 245 -6.13 7.86 12.41
N GLY A 246 -7.27 7.32 12.04
CA GLY A 246 -8.47 8.06 11.68
C GLY A 246 -8.32 9.17 10.65
N GLY A 247 -8.48 8.88 9.37
CA GLY A 247 -8.72 9.91 8.39
C GLY A 247 -7.67 10.12 7.31
N ALA A 248 -6.73 9.22 7.11
CA ALA A 248 -5.94 9.28 5.87
C ALA A 248 -6.89 9.16 4.67
N THR A 249 -7.06 10.26 3.90
CA THR A 249 -8.06 10.27 2.84
C THR A 249 -7.57 9.58 1.57
N TRP A 250 -6.25 9.41 1.42
CA TRP A 250 -5.63 8.65 0.33
C TRP A 250 -4.97 7.39 0.85
N TRP A 251 -3.87 7.52 1.62
CA TRP A 251 -3.07 6.40 2.11
C TRP A 251 -2.63 6.60 3.56
N GLY A 252 -2.72 5.56 4.37
CA GLY A 252 -2.14 5.55 5.71
C GLY A 252 -0.62 5.54 5.64
N GLU A 253 -0.05 4.73 4.74
CA GLU A 253 1.37 4.77 4.39
C GLU A 253 1.59 4.61 2.88
N ALA A 254 2.68 5.18 2.36
CA ALA A 254 3.04 5.08 0.95
C ALA A 254 4.56 5.01 0.73
N TYR A 255 4.97 4.14 -0.19
CA TYR A 255 6.35 3.93 -0.63
C TYR A 255 6.42 4.14 -2.14
N ILE A 256 6.98 5.28 -2.54
CA ILE A 256 6.97 5.73 -3.94
C ILE A 256 8.41 5.74 -4.43
N MET A 257 8.73 4.99 -5.48
CA MET A 257 10.09 4.91 -6.04
C MET A 257 11.17 4.57 -4.99
N CYS A 258 10.86 3.67 -4.08
CA CYS A 258 11.75 3.30 -2.98
C CYS A 258 12.60 2.08 -3.31
N THR A 259 13.81 2.01 -2.74
CA THR A 259 14.70 0.86 -2.85
C THR A 259 15.23 0.45 -1.48
N ASN A 260 15.21 -0.85 -1.17
CA ASN A 260 15.68 -1.41 0.10
C ASN A 260 14.99 -0.75 1.31
N VAL A 261 13.65 -0.74 1.36
CA VAL A 261 12.89 -0.18 2.48
C VAL A 261 12.32 -1.29 3.34
N LEU A 262 12.47 -1.15 4.65
CA LEU A 262 11.78 -1.94 5.66
C LEU A 262 10.71 -1.09 6.32
N ALA A 263 9.45 -1.60 6.31
CA ALA A 263 8.32 -0.97 6.97
C ALA A 263 7.65 -1.92 7.95
N GLU A 264 7.28 -1.40 9.15
CA GLU A 264 6.54 -2.13 10.17
C GLU A 264 5.70 -1.16 10.99
N ASN A 265 4.43 -0.99 10.60
CA ASN A 265 3.57 0.07 11.11
C ASN A 265 2.16 -0.46 11.48
N THR A 266 1.37 0.39 12.13
CA THR A 266 -0.03 0.14 12.44
C THR A 266 -0.91 1.18 11.78
N ILE A 267 -1.84 0.74 10.93
CA ILE A 267 -2.72 1.61 10.14
C ILE A 267 -4.18 1.34 10.52
N LYS A 268 -4.82 2.33 11.11
CA LYS A 268 -6.26 2.39 11.26
C LYS A 268 -6.81 3.33 10.20
N TYR A 269 -7.31 2.76 9.11
CA TYR A 269 -7.76 3.51 7.95
C TYR A 269 -9.24 3.86 8.06
N THR A 270 -9.55 5.15 7.96
CA THR A 270 -10.91 5.67 8.10
C THR A 270 -11.17 6.67 6.98
N ARG A 271 -11.80 6.24 5.90
CA ARG A 271 -12.17 7.09 4.79
C ARG A 271 -13.60 6.82 4.37
N THR A 272 -14.42 7.86 4.25
CA THR A 272 -15.79 7.73 3.75
C THR A 272 -15.89 7.93 2.24
N SER A 273 -16.99 7.48 1.64
CA SER A 273 -17.27 7.72 0.21
C SER A 273 -17.47 9.20 -0.12
N ALA A 274 -17.77 10.04 0.89
CA ALA A 274 -17.93 11.48 0.75
C ALA A 274 -16.61 12.23 0.56
N ASP A 275 -15.46 11.61 0.87
CA ASP A 275 -14.15 12.21 0.66
C ASP A 275 -13.81 12.26 -0.83
N THR A 276 -14.19 13.35 -1.47
CA THR A 276 -14.03 13.56 -2.92
C THR A 276 -12.72 14.28 -3.29
N GLN A 277 -11.95 14.70 -2.31
CA GLN A 277 -10.77 15.54 -2.54
C GLN A 277 -9.68 14.82 -3.34
N GLY A 278 -9.14 15.50 -4.33
CA GLY A 278 -8.10 14.97 -5.22
C GLY A 278 -8.58 13.95 -6.24
N ALA A 279 -9.84 14.04 -6.69
CA ALA A 279 -10.44 13.13 -7.67
C ALA A 279 -9.62 12.96 -8.96
N ASN A 280 -8.81 13.94 -9.32
CA ASN A 280 -8.02 13.92 -10.55
C ASN A 280 -6.64 13.22 -10.40
N TRP A 281 -6.15 12.98 -9.18
CA TRP A 281 -4.78 12.51 -8.94
C TRP A 281 -4.67 11.18 -8.19
N ALA A 282 -5.69 10.77 -7.47
CA ALA A 282 -5.63 9.53 -6.70
C ALA A 282 -6.36 8.40 -7.43
N PRO A 283 -5.68 7.64 -8.27
CA PRO A 283 -6.30 6.57 -9.04
C PRO A 283 -6.86 5.47 -8.13
N LYS A 284 -6.18 5.18 -7.03
CA LYS A 284 -6.61 4.16 -6.06
C LYS A 284 -6.32 4.62 -4.64
N ARG A 285 -7.22 4.30 -3.71
CA ARG A 285 -7.15 4.71 -2.31
C ARG A 285 -7.19 3.49 -1.39
N GLY A 286 -6.42 3.53 -0.32
CA GLY A 286 -6.32 2.42 0.60
C GLY A 286 -5.38 2.65 1.76
N ALA A 287 -5.23 1.65 2.62
CA ALA A 287 -4.42 1.80 3.81
C ALA A 287 -2.92 1.89 3.50
N ILE A 288 -2.43 1.05 2.59
CA ILE A 288 -1.02 0.99 2.20
C ILE A 288 -0.91 1.12 0.68
N CYS A 289 0.01 1.95 0.20
CA CYS A 289 0.29 2.12 -1.22
C CYS A 289 1.78 1.91 -1.52
N VAL A 290 2.09 1.11 -2.53
CA VAL A 290 3.42 1.08 -3.17
C VAL A 290 3.24 1.53 -4.60
N GLN A 291 4.02 2.52 -5.01
CA GLN A 291 3.84 3.16 -6.31
C GLN A 291 5.16 3.29 -7.06
N ASN A 292 5.08 3.24 -8.38
CA ASN A 292 6.20 3.37 -9.29
C ASN A 292 7.29 2.30 -9.05
N TRP A 293 8.53 2.50 -9.42
CA TRP A 293 9.63 1.52 -9.39
C TRP A 293 10.13 1.17 -7.97
N SER A 294 9.28 0.69 -7.09
CA SER A 294 9.73 0.31 -5.75
C SER A 294 10.36 -1.08 -5.76
N TYR A 295 11.62 -1.17 -5.38
CA TYR A 295 12.43 -2.37 -5.47
C TYR A 295 12.95 -2.81 -4.11
N ASN A 296 12.81 -4.10 -3.80
CA ASN A 296 13.23 -4.69 -2.53
C ASN A 296 12.60 -3.98 -1.30
N VAL A 297 11.28 -3.76 -1.38
CA VAL A 297 10.50 -3.18 -0.28
C VAL A 297 9.85 -4.30 0.51
N SER A 298 10.10 -4.32 1.82
CA SER A 298 9.53 -5.28 2.78
C SER A 298 8.58 -4.56 3.72
N ILE A 299 7.31 -4.96 3.73
CA ILE A 299 6.27 -4.35 4.56
C ILE A 299 5.67 -5.39 5.51
N ARG A 300 5.72 -5.11 6.82
CA ARG A 300 5.16 -5.91 7.90
C ARG A 300 4.23 -5.05 8.73
N SER A 301 3.05 -4.74 8.22
CA SER A 301 2.14 -3.79 8.86
C SER A 301 0.82 -4.45 9.26
N ASN A 302 0.20 -3.88 10.30
CA ASN A 302 -1.16 -4.22 10.71
C ASN A 302 -2.13 -3.17 10.18
N VAL A 303 -3.21 -3.61 9.56
CA VAL A 303 -4.23 -2.74 8.96
C VAL A 303 -5.60 -3.09 9.50
N VAL A 304 -6.31 -2.07 9.98
CA VAL A 304 -7.74 -2.16 10.28
C VAL A 304 -8.47 -1.10 9.45
N MET A 305 -9.36 -1.55 8.58
CA MET A 305 -10.31 -0.68 7.88
C MET A 305 -11.51 -0.46 8.80
N ASP A 306 -11.78 0.78 9.21
CA ASP A 306 -12.90 1.11 10.09
C ASP A 306 -14.27 1.02 9.40
N GLU A 307 -15.33 1.02 10.17
CA GLU A 307 -16.71 1.03 9.66
C GLU A 307 -16.93 2.18 8.66
N GLY A 308 -17.57 1.86 7.53
CA GLY A 308 -17.84 2.80 6.45
C GLY A 308 -16.63 3.20 5.61
N SER A 309 -15.43 2.70 5.92
CA SER A 309 -14.23 3.02 5.14
C SER A 309 -14.29 2.44 3.73
N VAL A 310 -14.00 3.27 2.74
CA VAL A 310 -13.94 2.93 1.32
C VAL A 310 -12.51 3.00 0.82
N GLY A 311 -11.98 1.88 0.34
CA GLY A 311 -10.62 1.76 -0.19
C GLY A 311 -10.08 0.36 -0.01
N ASP A 312 -8.90 0.08 -0.57
CA ASP A 312 -8.28 -1.24 -0.48
C ASP A 312 -7.30 -1.33 0.71
N GLY A 313 -7.03 -2.54 1.19
CA GLY A 313 -6.06 -2.74 2.28
C GLY A 313 -4.63 -2.42 1.83
N PHE A 314 -4.21 -3.00 0.71
CA PHE A 314 -2.93 -2.76 0.07
C PHE A 314 -3.13 -2.47 -1.42
N ILE A 315 -2.43 -1.47 -1.92
CA ILE A 315 -2.44 -1.07 -3.31
C ILE A 315 -1.03 -1.13 -3.87
N LEU A 316 -0.85 -1.88 -4.94
CA LEU A 316 0.27 -1.73 -5.83
C LEU A 316 -0.20 -0.93 -7.05
N ASP A 317 0.34 0.26 -7.25
CA ASP A 317 -0.11 1.16 -8.29
C ASP A 317 1.01 1.57 -9.24
N ARG A 318 0.61 1.86 -10.48
CA ARG A 318 1.50 2.27 -11.56
C ARG A 318 1.01 3.60 -12.13
N SER A 319 1.76 4.66 -11.90
CA SER A 319 1.39 5.99 -12.40
C SER A 319 1.86 6.29 -13.81
N SER A 320 2.65 5.42 -14.45
CA SER A 320 3.23 5.68 -15.78
C SER A 320 3.22 4.47 -16.70
N THR A 321 3.46 4.73 -18.00
CA THR A 321 3.58 3.71 -19.07
C THR A 321 4.87 2.88 -19.02
N VAL A 322 5.77 3.15 -18.07
CA VAL A 322 7.04 2.44 -17.94
C VAL A 322 6.82 1.13 -17.18
N LYS A 323 7.44 0.04 -17.62
CA LYS A 323 7.45 -1.25 -16.91
C LYS A 323 7.88 -1.04 -15.46
N ALA A 324 7.01 -1.29 -14.53
CA ALA A 324 7.35 -1.18 -13.12
C ALA A 324 8.03 -2.47 -12.66
N GLU A 325 9.32 -2.40 -12.42
CA GLU A 325 10.07 -3.47 -11.77
C GLU A 325 9.84 -3.36 -10.26
N HIS A 326 8.75 -3.98 -9.77
CA HIS A 326 8.52 -4.09 -8.34
C HIS A 326 9.05 -5.42 -7.83
N ARG A 327 9.83 -5.38 -6.75
CA ARG A 327 10.15 -6.56 -5.97
C ARG A 327 9.76 -6.30 -4.52
N LEU A 328 8.69 -6.96 -4.07
CA LEU A 328 8.04 -6.70 -2.80
C LEU A 328 7.92 -7.96 -1.96
N THR A 329 8.14 -7.81 -0.66
CA THR A 329 7.82 -8.83 0.34
C THR A 329 6.83 -8.27 1.34
N LEU A 330 5.64 -8.85 1.41
CA LEU A 330 4.55 -8.39 2.25
C LEU A 330 4.23 -9.42 3.33
N GLN A 331 4.16 -8.97 4.57
CA GLN A 331 3.67 -9.72 5.72
C GLN A 331 2.62 -8.88 6.44
N LEU A 332 1.41 -8.86 5.91
CA LEU A 332 0.34 -7.98 6.35
C LEU A 332 -0.72 -8.73 7.15
N SER A 333 -1.18 -8.11 8.24
CA SER A 333 -2.37 -8.52 8.95
C SER A 333 -3.46 -7.49 8.74
N MET A 334 -4.52 -7.85 8.00
CA MET A 334 -5.54 -6.91 7.54
C MET A 334 -6.94 -7.35 7.95
N LEU A 335 -7.71 -6.45 8.55
CA LEU A 335 -9.10 -6.65 8.91
C LEU A 335 -9.96 -5.53 8.30
N ASN A 336 -10.92 -5.91 7.47
CA ASN A 336 -11.91 -4.98 6.92
C ASN A 336 -13.19 -5.01 7.76
N LYS A 337 -13.52 -3.86 8.34
CA LYS A 337 -14.83 -3.56 8.94
C LYS A 337 -15.58 -2.49 8.15
N GLY A 338 -14.97 -2.01 7.07
CA GLY A 338 -15.51 -0.97 6.19
C GLY A 338 -16.44 -1.52 5.10
N ASP A 339 -16.42 -0.87 3.95
CA ASP A 339 -17.26 -1.25 2.79
C ASP A 339 -16.98 -2.70 2.38
N GLU A 340 -18.04 -3.45 2.17
CA GLU A 340 -18.00 -4.86 1.75
C GLU A 340 -17.35 -5.08 0.38
N ARG A 341 -17.18 -4.02 -0.42
CA ARG A 341 -16.55 -4.06 -1.76
C ARG A 341 -15.04 -3.84 -1.74
N ASN A 342 -14.46 -3.50 -0.60
CA ASN A 342 -13.02 -3.30 -0.46
C ASN A 342 -12.23 -4.58 -0.76
N ASN A 343 -11.06 -4.46 -1.41
CA ASN A 343 -10.16 -5.57 -1.65
C ASN A 343 -9.00 -5.56 -0.64
N ALA A 344 -8.48 -6.74 -0.26
CA ALA A 344 -7.33 -6.78 0.62
C ALA A 344 -6.04 -6.37 -0.12
N PHE A 345 -5.80 -6.97 -1.28
CA PHE A 345 -4.68 -6.64 -2.16
C PHE A 345 -5.20 -6.26 -3.54
N ASN A 346 -4.97 -5.03 -3.97
CA ASN A 346 -5.26 -4.53 -5.32
C ASN A 346 -3.95 -4.33 -6.05
N LEU A 347 -3.67 -5.20 -7.02
CA LEU A 347 -2.36 -5.35 -7.62
C LEU A 347 -2.36 -4.91 -9.09
N VAL A 348 -1.30 -4.23 -9.48
CA VAL A 348 -0.89 -4.06 -10.89
C VAL A 348 0.30 -4.96 -11.20
N PRO A 349 0.75 -5.09 -12.44
CA PRO A 349 1.92 -5.91 -12.78
C PRO A 349 3.13 -5.61 -11.91
N ALA A 350 3.76 -6.66 -11.40
CA ALA A 350 4.98 -6.58 -10.62
C ALA A 350 5.98 -7.62 -11.12
N GLU A 351 7.27 -7.37 -10.97
CA GLU A 351 8.31 -8.34 -11.31
C GLU A 351 8.25 -9.53 -10.35
N ASP A 352 8.37 -9.26 -9.05
CA ASP A 352 8.27 -10.28 -8.00
C ASP A 352 7.42 -9.75 -6.84
N LEU A 353 6.39 -10.50 -6.47
CA LEU A 353 5.53 -10.21 -5.32
C LEU A 353 5.45 -11.42 -4.40
N HIS A 354 5.96 -11.30 -3.18
CA HIS A 354 5.90 -12.31 -2.15
C HIS A 354 4.94 -11.90 -1.04
N LEU A 355 3.83 -12.65 -0.89
CA LEU A 355 2.93 -12.57 0.25
C LEU A 355 3.32 -13.68 1.23
N ASN A 356 3.92 -13.30 2.35
CA ASN A 356 4.45 -14.25 3.33
C ASN A 356 3.73 -14.12 4.66
N ASN A 357 3.08 -15.20 5.11
CA ASN A 357 2.30 -15.21 6.35
C ASN A 357 1.27 -14.07 6.46
N CYS A 358 0.66 -13.69 5.34
CA CYS A 358 -0.37 -12.67 5.35
C CYS A 358 -1.68 -13.20 5.93
N TYR A 359 -2.36 -12.34 6.70
CA TYR A 359 -3.73 -12.54 7.14
C TYR A 359 -4.62 -11.46 6.53
N ALA A 360 -5.75 -11.83 5.97
CA ALA A 360 -6.76 -10.89 5.50
C ALA A 360 -8.17 -11.44 5.74
N ALA A 361 -9.06 -10.61 6.31
CA ALA A 361 -10.43 -11.00 6.58
C ALA A 361 -11.42 -9.86 6.33
N GLY A 362 -12.65 -10.21 5.90
CA GLY A 362 -13.76 -9.28 5.73
C GLY A 362 -13.76 -8.48 4.42
N PHE A 363 -12.87 -8.77 3.49
CA PHE A 363 -12.78 -8.11 2.18
C PHE A 363 -13.65 -8.81 1.12
N ALA A 364 -14.05 -8.09 0.08
CA ALA A 364 -14.76 -8.67 -1.06
C ALA A 364 -13.88 -9.68 -1.79
N SER A 365 -12.70 -9.23 -2.22
CA SER A 365 -11.65 -10.09 -2.76
C SER A 365 -10.39 -9.96 -1.92
N VAL A 366 -9.69 -11.06 -1.67
CA VAL A 366 -8.42 -10.97 -0.96
C VAL A 366 -7.29 -10.58 -1.89
N ILE A 367 -7.28 -11.07 -3.13
CA ILE A 367 -6.33 -10.62 -4.14
C ILE A 367 -7.09 -10.27 -5.41
N LYS A 368 -6.96 -9.03 -5.88
CA LYS A 368 -7.46 -8.56 -7.16
C LYS A 368 -6.30 -8.03 -7.98
N GLY A 369 -5.95 -8.76 -9.03
CA GLY A 369 -4.89 -8.38 -9.95
C GLY A 369 -5.40 -8.29 -11.37
N THR A 370 -5.14 -7.18 -12.03
CA THR A 370 -5.42 -7.02 -13.47
C THR A 370 -4.09 -6.82 -14.17
N THR A 371 -3.70 -7.71 -15.07
CA THR A 371 -2.93 -7.48 -16.28
C THR A 371 -1.68 -8.32 -16.55
N SER A 372 -1.09 -8.02 -17.66
CA SER A 372 -0.35 -8.76 -18.66
C SER A 372 1.10 -9.14 -18.34
N ASP A 373 1.71 -8.72 -17.22
CA ASP A 373 3.16 -8.89 -17.09
C ASP A 373 3.65 -9.17 -15.64
N TYR A 374 2.98 -10.08 -14.92
CA TYR A 374 3.60 -10.63 -13.70
C TYR A 374 4.69 -11.62 -14.07
N ASN A 375 5.89 -11.46 -13.50
CA ASN A 375 6.90 -12.49 -13.58
C ASN A 375 6.65 -13.56 -12.51
N THR A 376 6.51 -13.15 -11.24
CA THR A 376 6.27 -14.10 -10.16
C THR A 376 5.36 -13.54 -9.08
N VAL A 377 4.34 -14.29 -8.70
CA VAL A 377 3.53 -14.06 -7.49
C VAL A 377 3.63 -15.30 -6.61
N LEU A 378 4.15 -15.12 -5.40
CA LEU A 378 4.34 -16.20 -4.43
C LEU A 378 3.53 -15.92 -3.16
N LEU A 379 2.64 -16.84 -2.79
CA LEU A 379 1.92 -16.85 -1.52
C LEU A 379 2.44 -18.00 -0.66
N THR A 380 2.86 -17.71 0.55
CA THR A 380 3.34 -18.73 1.49
C THR A 380 2.77 -18.48 2.88
N GLY A 381 2.14 -19.50 3.46
CA GLY A 381 1.61 -19.44 4.82
C GLY A 381 0.46 -18.45 5.02
N CYS A 382 -0.21 -18.03 3.95
CA CYS A 382 -1.26 -17.01 4.00
C CYS A 382 -2.59 -17.58 4.50
N ARG A 383 -3.35 -16.75 5.24
CA ARG A 383 -4.75 -17.03 5.63
C ARG A 383 -5.64 -15.92 5.11
N LEU A 384 -6.36 -16.21 4.05
CA LEU A 384 -7.12 -15.22 3.28
C LEU A 384 -8.60 -15.58 3.32
N ARG A 385 -9.43 -14.70 3.92
CA ARG A 385 -10.87 -14.90 4.08
C ARG A 385 -11.64 -13.73 3.48
N THR A 386 -12.55 -14.02 2.55
CA THR A 386 -13.47 -13.00 2.03
C THR A 386 -14.72 -12.86 2.90
N ASN A 387 -15.52 -11.84 2.61
CA ASN A 387 -16.86 -11.67 3.18
C ASN A 387 -17.95 -12.44 2.39
N GLY A 388 -17.56 -13.21 1.36
CA GLY A 388 -18.48 -14.02 0.54
C GLY A 388 -19.11 -13.28 -0.64
N THR A 389 -18.78 -12.01 -0.90
CA THR A 389 -19.41 -11.24 -1.99
C THR A 389 -18.71 -11.38 -3.33
N ALA A 390 -17.43 -11.76 -3.36
CA ALA A 390 -16.64 -11.89 -4.59
C ALA A 390 -15.64 -13.05 -4.53
N THR A 391 -14.99 -13.36 -5.65
CA THR A 391 -13.93 -14.38 -5.75
C THR A 391 -12.75 -14.03 -4.85
N GLY A 392 -12.21 -15.02 -4.13
CA GLY A 392 -11.11 -14.81 -3.18
C GLY A 392 -9.84 -14.30 -3.86
N VAL A 393 -9.34 -15.04 -4.83
CA VAL A 393 -8.16 -14.67 -5.61
C VAL A 393 -8.54 -14.51 -7.07
N LEU A 394 -8.48 -13.30 -7.58
CA LEU A 394 -8.68 -12.98 -8.98
C LEU A 394 -7.37 -12.45 -9.56
N ILE A 395 -6.69 -13.25 -10.37
CA ILE A 395 -5.46 -12.85 -11.07
C ILE A 395 -5.65 -13.07 -12.56
N GLN A 396 -5.52 -11.99 -13.30
CA GLN A 396 -5.46 -11.99 -14.75
C GLN A 396 -4.01 -11.69 -15.17
N GLY A 397 -3.30 -12.69 -15.65
CA GLY A 397 -1.91 -12.57 -16.08
C GLY A 397 -1.73 -12.31 -17.56
N GLY A 398 -0.53 -11.94 -17.95
CA GLY A 398 -0.03 -12.04 -19.31
C GLY A 398 0.60 -13.43 -19.57
N SER A 399 0.96 -13.68 -20.81
CA SER A 399 1.40 -15.00 -21.30
C SER A 399 2.70 -15.56 -20.67
N GLY A 400 3.32 -14.88 -19.70
CA GLY A 400 4.60 -15.30 -19.09
C GLY A 400 4.60 -15.45 -17.57
N GLY A 401 3.52 -15.10 -16.86
CA GLY A 401 3.50 -15.02 -15.40
C GLY A 401 3.44 -16.37 -14.68
N THR A 402 4.08 -16.45 -13.52
CA THR A 402 4.05 -17.61 -12.62
C THR A 402 3.33 -17.27 -11.32
N LEU A 403 2.38 -18.09 -10.91
CA LEU A 403 1.74 -18.06 -9.60
C LEU A 403 2.14 -19.31 -8.80
N SER A 404 2.62 -19.10 -7.57
CA SER A 404 2.89 -20.20 -6.64
C SER A 404 2.18 -19.95 -5.32
N ILE A 405 1.44 -20.94 -4.82
CA ILE A 405 0.71 -20.87 -3.55
C ILE A 405 1.08 -22.10 -2.71
N ASN A 406 1.65 -21.83 -1.53
CA ASN A 406 2.15 -22.89 -0.66
C ASN A 406 1.62 -22.71 0.77
N HIS A 407 1.20 -23.81 1.40
CA HIS A 407 0.81 -23.85 2.81
C HIS A 407 -0.20 -22.75 3.22
N SER A 408 -1.14 -22.44 2.35
CA SER A 408 -2.06 -21.32 2.53
C SER A 408 -3.51 -21.79 2.76
N ILE A 409 -4.35 -20.91 3.26
CA ILE A 409 -5.79 -21.13 3.40
C ILE A 409 -6.52 -20.00 2.66
N ILE A 410 -7.44 -20.35 1.76
CA ILE A 410 -8.28 -19.44 1.01
C ILE A 410 -9.74 -19.79 1.25
N ASP A 411 -10.42 -18.97 2.07
CA ASP A 411 -11.82 -19.15 2.46
C ASP A 411 -12.67 -18.06 1.82
N VAL A 412 -13.57 -18.45 0.92
CA VAL A 412 -14.46 -17.52 0.21
C VAL A 412 -15.94 -17.70 0.57
N GLY A 413 -16.23 -18.55 1.54
CA GLY A 413 -17.59 -18.78 2.00
C GLY A 413 -18.54 -19.26 0.90
N SER A 414 -19.53 -18.43 0.57
CA SER A 414 -20.61 -18.79 -0.37
C SER A 414 -20.30 -18.56 -1.86
N ASN A 415 -19.12 -18.07 -2.21
CA ASN A 415 -18.76 -17.78 -3.61
C ASN A 415 -18.45 -19.05 -4.41
N ASN A 416 -18.63 -18.94 -5.73
CA ASN A 416 -18.41 -20.06 -6.65
C ASN A 416 -16.96 -20.50 -6.76
N PHE A 417 -15.99 -19.55 -6.64
CA PHE A 417 -14.57 -19.82 -6.81
C PHE A 417 -13.73 -19.29 -5.65
N ALA A 418 -12.88 -20.13 -5.08
CA ALA A 418 -11.82 -19.66 -4.19
C ALA A 418 -10.80 -18.82 -4.96
N MET A 419 -10.44 -19.29 -6.16
CA MET A 419 -9.55 -18.56 -7.08
C MET A 419 -10.10 -18.55 -8.49
N ASN A 420 -9.86 -17.48 -9.23
CA ASN A 420 -10.13 -17.36 -10.65
C ASN A 420 -8.87 -16.79 -11.35
N LEU A 421 -8.22 -17.60 -12.16
CA LEU A 421 -6.89 -17.37 -12.69
C LEU A 421 -6.92 -17.39 -14.21
N PHE A 422 -6.44 -16.30 -14.83
CA PHE A 422 -6.51 -16.11 -16.27
C PHE A 422 -5.13 -15.83 -16.87
N ASN A 423 -4.86 -16.43 -18.03
CA ASN A 423 -3.70 -16.12 -18.88
C ASN A 423 -2.34 -16.19 -18.15
N LEU A 424 -2.15 -17.12 -17.25
CA LEU A 424 -0.88 -17.39 -16.58
C LEU A 424 -0.10 -18.49 -17.30
N ALA A 425 1.22 -18.38 -17.36
CA ALA A 425 2.06 -19.43 -17.94
C ALA A 425 2.13 -20.64 -17.03
N LYS A 426 2.40 -20.42 -15.74
CA LYS A 426 2.63 -21.50 -14.77
C LYS A 426 1.86 -21.25 -13.49
N ILE A 427 1.28 -22.30 -12.95
CA ILE A 427 0.59 -22.29 -11.65
C ILE A 427 1.06 -23.50 -10.85
N HIS A 428 1.55 -23.25 -9.64
CA HIS A 428 1.93 -24.26 -8.66
C HIS A 428 1.15 -24.03 -7.36
N ILE A 429 0.39 -24.99 -6.91
CA ILE A 429 -0.38 -24.91 -5.67
C ILE A 429 -0.10 -26.16 -4.83
N THR A 430 0.44 -25.97 -3.64
CA THR A 430 0.81 -27.08 -2.76
C THR A 430 0.31 -26.87 -1.34
N SER A 431 -0.13 -27.95 -0.70
CA SER A 431 -0.51 -27.96 0.72
C SER A 431 -1.46 -26.83 1.10
N THR A 432 -2.43 -26.51 0.24
CA THR A 432 -3.32 -25.35 0.38
C THR A 432 -4.75 -25.80 0.62
N GLY A 433 -5.40 -25.25 1.65
CA GLY A 433 -6.80 -25.47 1.98
C GLY A 433 -7.71 -24.44 1.31
N TYR A 434 -8.88 -24.89 0.84
CA TYR A 434 -9.91 -24.06 0.23
C TYR A 434 -11.24 -24.24 0.91
N ALA A 435 -12.00 -23.17 1.04
CA ALA A 435 -13.43 -23.22 1.29
C ALA A 435 -14.15 -22.41 0.22
N ALA A 436 -14.99 -23.08 -0.55
CA ALA A 436 -15.80 -22.48 -1.61
C ALA A 436 -17.10 -23.24 -1.79
N ALA A 437 -18.14 -22.58 -2.31
CA ALA A 437 -19.46 -23.18 -2.46
C ALA A 437 -19.53 -24.22 -3.59
N LYS A 438 -18.77 -24.02 -4.68
CA LYS A 438 -18.83 -24.88 -5.86
C LYS A 438 -17.46 -25.31 -6.39
N PHE A 439 -16.58 -24.35 -6.64
CA PHE A 439 -15.29 -24.61 -7.28
C PHE A 439 -14.15 -24.02 -6.47
N ALA A 440 -13.13 -24.82 -6.19
CA ALA A 440 -11.90 -24.32 -5.59
C ALA A 440 -11.18 -23.38 -6.56
N LEU A 441 -11.14 -23.74 -7.84
CA LEU A 441 -10.37 -23.06 -8.87
C LEU A 441 -11.17 -22.87 -10.16
N GLY A 442 -11.17 -21.66 -10.68
CA GLY A 442 -11.48 -21.35 -12.07
C GLY A 442 -10.18 -21.04 -12.81
N LEU A 443 -9.90 -21.76 -13.88
CA LEU A 443 -8.72 -21.57 -14.71
C LEU A 443 -9.13 -21.20 -16.13
N GLN A 444 -8.47 -20.22 -16.72
CA GLN A 444 -8.69 -19.84 -18.10
C GLN A 444 -7.37 -19.55 -18.82
N ASN A 445 -7.15 -20.18 -19.96
CA ASN A 445 -5.99 -19.96 -20.84
C ASN A 445 -4.64 -20.07 -20.10
N ILE A 446 -4.41 -21.18 -19.39
CA ILE A 446 -3.12 -21.44 -18.75
C ILE A 446 -2.14 -21.97 -19.82
N GLY A 447 -0.99 -21.30 -19.97
CA GLY A 447 -0.11 -21.51 -21.11
C GLY A 447 0.75 -22.76 -21.08
N GLU A 448 1.44 -23.04 -19.95
CA GLU A 448 2.50 -24.07 -19.95
C GLU A 448 2.26 -25.18 -18.92
N LYS A 449 2.04 -24.83 -17.66
CA LYS A 449 2.01 -25.81 -16.57
C LYS A 449 1.06 -25.47 -15.44
N PHE A 450 0.26 -26.43 -15.03
CA PHE A 450 -0.51 -26.40 -13.80
C PHE A 450 -0.12 -27.60 -12.93
N VAL A 451 0.26 -27.34 -11.68
CA VAL A 451 0.58 -28.35 -10.68
C VAL A 451 -0.21 -28.07 -9.42
N MET A 452 -0.89 -29.08 -8.90
CA MET A 452 -1.60 -29.01 -7.63
C MET A 452 -1.29 -30.28 -6.84
N SER A 453 -0.82 -30.13 -5.59
CA SER A 453 -0.48 -31.29 -4.75
C SER A 453 -0.83 -31.02 -3.28
N ASN A 454 -1.26 -32.08 -2.58
CA ASN A 454 -1.62 -32.06 -1.16
C ASN A 454 -2.60 -30.93 -0.79
N CYS A 455 -3.52 -30.58 -1.68
CA CYS A 455 -4.56 -29.60 -1.44
C CYS A 455 -5.82 -30.27 -0.88
N TYR A 456 -6.57 -29.55 -0.06
CA TYR A 456 -7.73 -30.10 0.63
C TYR A 456 -8.87 -29.09 0.72
N ASN A 457 -10.10 -29.60 0.78
CA ASN A 457 -11.28 -28.79 1.02
C ASN A 457 -11.52 -28.63 2.53
N LEU A 458 -11.73 -27.40 2.98
CA LEU A 458 -12.09 -27.11 4.37
C LEU A 458 -13.54 -27.48 4.69
N ASN A 459 -14.39 -27.58 3.68
CA ASN A 459 -15.76 -28.08 3.80
C ASN A 459 -15.75 -29.54 3.37
N SER A 460 -15.76 -30.46 4.33
CA SER A 460 -15.68 -31.93 4.10
C SER A 460 -16.75 -32.50 3.17
N ASP A 461 -17.87 -31.78 3.01
CA ASP A 461 -19.04 -32.23 2.26
C ASP A 461 -19.03 -31.82 0.78
N VAL A 462 -18.07 -30.99 0.36
CA VAL A 462 -17.92 -30.54 -1.04
C VAL A 462 -16.58 -31.03 -1.58
N PRO A 463 -16.55 -31.83 -2.65
CA PRO A 463 -15.31 -32.27 -3.24
C PRO A 463 -14.50 -31.08 -3.75
N LEU A 464 -13.18 -31.19 -3.69
CA LEU A 464 -12.29 -30.21 -4.29
C LEU A 464 -12.54 -30.23 -5.81
N SER A 465 -13.04 -29.11 -6.36
CA SER A 465 -13.39 -29.02 -7.77
C SER A 465 -12.57 -27.95 -8.49
N LEU A 466 -12.27 -28.23 -9.75
CA LEU A 466 -11.52 -27.35 -10.63
C LEU A 466 -12.30 -27.15 -11.93
N ARG A 467 -12.46 -25.91 -12.34
CA ARG A 467 -13.06 -25.54 -13.62
C ARG A 467 -12.02 -24.93 -14.54
N TYR A 468 -11.83 -25.49 -15.72
CA TYR A 468 -10.93 -24.95 -16.75
C TYR A 468 -11.74 -24.46 -17.97
N THR A 469 -11.46 -23.27 -18.43
CA THR A 469 -12.05 -22.71 -19.65
C THR A 469 -10.93 -22.27 -20.58
N ARG A 470 -10.96 -22.72 -21.82
CA ARG A 470 -10.06 -22.27 -22.88
C ARG A 470 -10.82 -21.43 -23.89
N THR A 471 -10.37 -20.22 -24.14
CA THR A 471 -11.01 -19.30 -25.12
C THR A 471 -10.12 -19.04 -26.34
N SER A 472 -8.85 -19.51 -26.34
CA SER A 472 -7.88 -19.29 -27.42
C SER A 472 -7.34 -20.63 -27.96
N THR A 473 -7.14 -20.69 -29.26
CA THR A 473 -6.57 -21.84 -29.98
C THR A 473 -5.04 -21.90 -29.93
N THR A 474 -4.39 -20.85 -29.41
CA THR A 474 -2.92 -20.78 -29.32
C THR A 474 -2.42 -21.18 -27.93
N GLY A 475 -1.90 -22.36 -27.80
CA GLY A 475 -1.27 -22.89 -26.59
C GLY A 475 -1.67 -24.35 -26.32
N GLY A 476 -0.74 -25.18 -25.86
CA GLY A 476 -0.98 -26.56 -25.48
C GLY A 476 -1.96 -26.69 -24.31
N ALA A 477 -2.57 -27.86 -24.11
CA ALA A 477 -3.32 -28.14 -22.90
C ALA A 477 -2.33 -28.13 -21.70
N PRO A 478 -2.71 -27.55 -20.54
CA PRO A 478 -1.84 -27.57 -19.37
C PRO A 478 -1.61 -29.02 -18.92
N ILE A 479 -0.39 -29.32 -18.53
CA ILE A 479 -0.10 -30.61 -17.88
C ILE A 479 -0.59 -30.48 -16.45
N VAL A 480 -1.67 -31.18 -16.14
CA VAL A 480 -2.20 -31.30 -14.78
C VAL A 480 -1.54 -32.46 -14.09
N THR A 481 -0.74 -32.20 -13.06
CA THR A 481 -0.25 -33.26 -12.17
C THR A 481 -0.89 -33.06 -10.80
N SER A 482 -1.61 -34.02 -10.29
CA SER A 482 -2.15 -34.02 -8.94
C SER A 482 -1.59 -35.20 -8.15
N GLU A 483 -1.07 -34.93 -6.95
CA GLU A 483 -0.80 -35.92 -5.92
C GLU A 483 -1.74 -35.64 -4.75
N GLY A 484 -2.50 -36.65 -4.30
CA GLY A 484 -3.49 -36.48 -3.23
C GLY A 484 -4.93 -36.75 -3.70
N ASP A 485 -5.92 -36.24 -2.97
CA ASP A 485 -7.32 -36.33 -3.38
C ASP A 485 -7.50 -35.66 -4.74
N VAL A 486 -7.86 -36.44 -5.75
CA VAL A 486 -7.98 -35.98 -7.13
C VAL A 486 -9.15 -34.98 -7.20
N PRO A 487 -8.91 -33.71 -7.54
CA PRO A 487 -10.00 -32.76 -7.68
C PRO A 487 -10.93 -33.19 -8.82
N GLU A 488 -12.22 -32.94 -8.62
CA GLU A 488 -13.19 -33.06 -9.69
C GLU A 488 -12.92 -31.97 -10.73
N ILE A 489 -12.41 -32.36 -11.92
CA ILE A 489 -12.00 -31.40 -12.96
C ILE A 489 -13.13 -31.28 -13.98
N GLU A 490 -13.74 -30.09 -14.06
CA GLU A 490 -14.67 -29.72 -15.12
C GLU A 490 -13.94 -28.90 -16.21
N TRP A 491 -13.79 -29.49 -17.41
CA TRP A 491 -13.19 -28.79 -18.55
C TRP A 491 -14.27 -28.22 -19.46
N LEU A 492 -14.31 -26.91 -19.63
CA LEU A 492 -15.16 -26.23 -20.60
C LEU A 492 -14.31 -25.82 -21.82
N PHE A 493 -14.53 -26.49 -22.96
CA PHE A 493 -13.86 -26.13 -24.21
C PHE A 493 -14.79 -25.32 -25.12
N ASN A 494 -14.21 -24.43 -25.89
CA ASN A 494 -14.91 -23.79 -27.01
C ASN A 494 -15.02 -24.81 -28.17
N GLN A 495 -16.15 -24.84 -28.86
CA GLN A 495 -16.56 -25.89 -29.78
C GLN A 495 -15.69 -26.14 -31.02
N ASN A 496 -14.64 -25.32 -31.25
CA ASN A 496 -13.84 -25.36 -32.48
C ASN A 496 -12.54 -26.18 -32.40
N ASP A 497 -12.16 -26.66 -31.24
CA ASP A 497 -10.90 -27.43 -31.10
C ASP A 497 -11.16 -28.92 -31.02
N GLY A 498 -10.78 -29.64 -32.05
CA GLY A 498 -10.86 -31.11 -32.11
C GLY A 498 -10.15 -31.76 -30.92
N ILE A 499 -10.76 -32.83 -30.47
CA ILE A 499 -10.32 -33.87 -29.51
C ILE A 499 -9.23 -33.41 -28.54
N THR A 500 -9.62 -33.04 -27.35
CA THR A 500 -8.69 -33.00 -26.22
C THR A 500 -9.30 -33.76 -25.04
N CYS A 501 -8.61 -34.80 -24.61
CA CYS A 501 -8.95 -35.56 -23.42
C CYS A 501 -8.74 -34.67 -22.20
N GLY A 502 -9.75 -34.41 -21.41
CA GLY A 502 -9.69 -33.42 -20.38
C GLY A 502 -10.12 -33.85 -18.99
N PHE A 503 -10.80 -34.97 -18.78
CA PHE A 503 -11.30 -35.30 -17.45
C PHE A 503 -10.88 -36.69 -17.02
N VAL A 504 -10.51 -36.81 -15.75
CA VAL A 504 -10.51 -38.08 -15.07
C VAL A 504 -11.75 -38.12 -14.19
N TYR A 505 -12.75 -38.84 -14.61
CA TYR A 505 -13.97 -39.02 -13.83
C TYR A 505 -13.81 -40.21 -12.86
N SER A 506 -14.31 -40.05 -11.65
CA SER A 506 -14.47 -41.19 -10.77
C SER A 506 -15.54 -42.15 -11.34
N GLN A 507 -15.48 -43.41 -10.97
CA GLN A 507 -16.51 -44.36 -11.37
C GLN A 507 -17.89 -43.95 -10.87
N ALA A 508 -17.97 -43.30 -9.67
CA ALA A 508 -19.22 -42.77 -9.13
C ALA A 508 -19.82 -41.68 -10.04
N GLN A 509 -18.98 -40.82 -10.62
CA GLN A 509 -19.43 -39.76 -11.55
C GLN A 509 -19.90 -40.36 -12.89
N LEU A 510 -19.20 -41.33 -13.41
CA LEU A 510 -19.66 -42.04 -14.62
C LEU A 510 -21.00 -42.77 -14.40
N LYS A 511 -21.28 -43.24 -13.19
CA LYS A 511 -22.51 -43.92 -12.80
C LYS A 511 -23.68 -42.96 -12.48
N SER A 512 -23.43 -41.73 -12.11
CA SER A 512 -24.51 -40.82 -11.67
C SER A 512 -25.21 -40.15 -12.85
N LEU A 513 -26.52 -40.30 -12.97
CA LEU A 513 -27.33 -39.61 -13.97
C LEU A 513 -27.28 -38.09 -13.89
N THR A 514 -27.02 -37.55 -12.70
CA THR A 514 -26.95 -36.11 -12.46
C THR A 514 -25.56 -35.53 -12.64
N SER A 515 -24.54 -36.39 -12.83
CA SER A 515 -23.18 -35.91 -13.08
C SER A 515 -23.08 -35.15 -14.39
N THR A 516 -22.28 -34.10 -14.41
CA THR A 516 -22.04 -33.26 -15.60
C THR A 516 -21.56 -34.08 -16.81
N VAL A 517 -20.78 -35.13 -16.59
CA VAL A 517 -20.34 -36.04 -17.68
C VAL A 517 -21.51 -36.68 -18.40
N ASN A 518 -22.62 -36.92 -17.73
CA ASN A 518 -23.82 -37.53 -18.27
C ASN A 518 -24.89 -36.56 -18.73
N THR A 519 -24.91 -35.36 -18.15
CA THR A 519 -25.96 -34.35 -18.39
C THR A 519 -25.55 -33.26 -19.37
N PHE A 520 -24.26 -32.99 -19.55
CA PHE A 520 -23.79 -31.92 -20.41
C PHE A 520 -22.88 -32.38 -21.54
N GLY A 521 -23.29 -32.16 -22.76
CA GLY A 521 -22.50 -32.44 -23.96
C GLY A 521 -22.13 -33.91 -24.16
N LYS A 522 -22.87 -34.85 -23.57
CA LYS A 522 -22.73 -36.28 -23.87
C LYS A 522 -23.22 -36.52 -25.27
N ALA A 523 -22.38 -37.11 -26.09
CA ALA A 523 -22.67 -37.48 -27.45
C ALA A 523 -22.16 -38.91 -27.72
N MET A 524 -22.76 -39.60 -28.65
CA MET A 524 -22.25 -40.88 -29.10
C MET A 524 -20.80 -40.76 -29.56
N GLY A 525 -19.91 -41.60 -29.03
CA GLY A 525 -18.48 -41.55 -29.33
C GLY A 525 -17.67 -40.54 -28.52
N LYS A 526 -18.29 -39.72 -27.62
CA LYS A 526 -17.54 -38.86 -26.72
C LYS A 526 -16.59 -39.69 -25.87
N ILE A 527 -15.32 -39.28 -25.84
CA ILE A 527 -14.27 -39.97 -25.09
C ILE A 527 -13.99 -39.23 -23.80
N VAL A 528 -13.89 -39.97 -22.70
CA VAL A 528 -13.52 -39.45 -21.38
C VAL A 528 -12.48 -40.37 -20.75
N LEU A 529 -11.67 -39.80 -19.86
CA LEU A 529 -10.76 -40.57 -19.02
C LEU A 529 -11.41 -40.78 -17.65
N GLY A 530 -11.45 -42.00 -17.18
CA GLY A 530 -12.10 -42.32 -15.91
C GLY A 530 -11.32 -43.34 -15.10
N TYR A 531 -11.58 -43.38 -13.80
CA TYR A 531 -11.08 -44.44 -12.93
C TYR A 531 -11.99 -45.65 -12.94
N THR A 532 -11.38 -46.80 -13.01
CA THR A 532 -12.05 -48.09 -12.76
C THR A 532 -12.35 -48.25 -11.27
N ALA A 533 -13.12 -49.26 -10.91
CA ALA A 533 -13.40 -49.59 -9.51
C ALA A 533 -12.13 -49.88 -8.70
N ASP A 534 -11.10 -50.43 -9.33
CA ASP A 534 -9.78 -50.70 -8.74
C ASP A 534 -8.78 -49.50 -8.87
N LYS A 535 -9.29 -48.30 -9.10
CA LYS A 535 -8.54 -47.04 -9.22
C LYS A 535 -7.50 -47.00 -10.34
N LYS A 536 -7.64 -47.81 -11.38
CA LYS A 536 -6.82 -47.69 -12.59
C LYS A 536 -7.43 -46.72 -13.58
N LEU A 537 -6.61 -46.01 -14.30
CA LEU A 537 -7.01 -45.02 -15.28
C LEU A 537 -7.35 -45.67 -16.61
N ARG A 538 -8.54 -45.39 -17.18
CA ARG A 538 -8.96 -45.92 -18.49
C ARG A 538 -9.68 -44.87 -19.30
N TYR A 539 -9.58 -44.98 -20.64
CA TYR A 539 -10.43 -44.22 -21.55
C TYR A 539 -11.75 -44.91 -21.75
N TYR A 540 -12.84 -44.13 -21.66
CA TYR A 540 -14.19 -44.57 -21.92
C TYR A 540 -14.80 -43.78 -23.07
N TYR A 541 -15.62 -44.39 -23.88
CA TYR A 541 -16.44 -43.74 -24.89
C TYR A 541 -17.91 -43.94 -24.60
N ALA A 542 -18.70 -42.88 -24.92
CA ALA A 542 -20.15 -42.93 -24.73
C ALA A 542 -20.83 -43.71 -25.88
N MET A 543 -21.70 -44.63 -25.53
CA MET A 543 -22.47 -45.44 -26.50
C MET A 543 -23.69 -44.71 -27.04
N GLY A 544 -24.00 -43.51 -26.51
CA GLY A 544 -25.12 -42.68 -26.97
C GLY A 544 -25.20 -41.34 -26.28
N PRO A 545 -26.10 -40.46 -26.74
CA PRO A 545 -26.21 -39.09 -26.23
C PRO A 545 -27.05 -38.96 -24.97
N ALA A 546 -27.85 -39.94 -24.59
CA ALA A 546 -28.71 -39.86 -23.43
C ALA A 546 -27.89 -39.97 -22.12
N ALA A 547 -28.34 -39.30 -21.03
CA ALA A 547 -27.67 -39.35 -19.76
C ALA A 547 -27.44 -40.78 -19.24
N ASN A 548 -28.35 -41.66 -19.48
CA ASN A 548 -28.26 -43.07 -19.10
C ASN A 548 -27.54 -43.97 -20.13
N SER A 549 -27.04 -43.43 -21.25
CA SER A 549 -26.25 -44.21 -22.20
C SER A 549 -24.97 -44.72 -21.54
N PRO A 550 -24.58 -46.01 -21.80
CA PRO A 550 -23.38 -46.56 -21.17
C PRO A 550 -22.09 -45.91 -21.64
N TRP A 551 -21.08 -45.95 -20.76
CA TRP A 551 -19.68 -45.67 -21.05
C TRP A 551 -18.95 -47.02 -21.16
N VAL A 552 -18.23 -47.22 -22.25
CA VAL A 552 -17.47 -48.45 -22.49
C VAL A 552 -15.98 -48.15 -22.56
N SER A 553 -15.15 -48.86 -21.85
CA SER A 553 -13.70 -48.71 -21.93
C SER A 553 -13.16 -49.08 -23.32
N PHE A 554 -12.11 -48.42 -23.79
CA PHE A 554 -11.54 -48.66 -25.11
C PHE A 554 -11.08 -50.15 -25.31
N ASP A 555 -10.71 -50.80 -24.25
CA ASP A 555 -10.36 -52.21 -24.24
C ASP A 555 -11.59 -53.14 -24.09
N ASN A 556 -12.80 -52.60 -24.06
CA ASN A 556 -14.07 -53.29 -23.82
C ASN A 556 -14.10 -54.13 -22.53
N ALA A 557 -13.14 -53.89 -21.62
CA ALA A 557 -13.05 -54.68 -20.39
C ALA A 557 -14.04 -54.20 -19.31
N GLU A 558 -14.58 -52.98 -19.45
CA GLU A 558 -15.51 -52.40 -18.49
C GLU A 558 -16.61 -51.59 -19.17
N THR A 559 -17.83 -51.76 -18.71
CA THR A 559 -18.99 -50.95 -19.08
C THR A 559 -19.56 -50.29 -17.83
N VAL A 560 -19.70 -48.97 -17.84
CA VAL A 560 -20.30 -48.21 -16.77
C VAL A 560 -21.62 -47.64 -17.24
N THR A 561 -22.72 -48.12 -16.66
CA THR A 561 -24.08 -47.65 -16.99
C THR A 561 -24.51 -46.64 -15.93
N PRO A 562 -24.82 -45.39 -16.31
CA PRO A 562 -25.40 -44.42 -15.39
C PRO A 562 -26.79 -44.85 -14.93
N ALA A 563 -27.01 -44.74 -13.61
CA ALA A 563 -28.26 -45.15 -12.95
C ALA A 563 -28.75 -44.08 -11.95
#